data_3f1fffdbd35a42b7a2ca0ba11d2ac836
#
_entry.id   3f1fffdbd35a42b7a2ca0ba11d2ac836
#
_cell.length_a   1.000
_cell.length_b   1.000
_cell.length_c   1.000
_cell.angle_alpha   90.00
_cell.angle_beta   90.00
_cell.angle_gamma   90.00
#
_symmetry.space_group_name_H-M   'P 1'
#
loop_
_entity.id
_entity.type
_entity.pdbx_description
1 polymer ?
#
loop_
_entity_poly.entity_id
_entity_poly.type
_entity_poly.pdbx_seq_one_letter_code
_entity_poly.pdbx_strand_id
1 'polypeptide(L)'
;DQAGMVSRELIRVAILWHEMWHEGLEDASRLYFGERNVEGMLAVLYPLHEMMARGPETLREVSFQTAYGVDLLEAKQWLDKYRSSHNESDLNQAWELYYHVFRRISKQLPQLTALELQYVSPKLLEAQNLKLAVPGTYMATYNQMNYIGRARAPVLISGFEASVHVITSKQRPRKITIRGSDGANHVFLLKGHEDLRLDERVMQVRSCGVCRCCLVMRLSLLLNIN
;
A
#
# COMPACT_ATOMS: atom_id res chain seq x y z
N ASP A 1 -7.68 11.56 -15.23
CA ASP A 1 -6.59 12.30 -14.59
C ASP A 1 -5.42 11.35 -14.28
N GLN A 2 -4.24 11.62 -14.88
CA GLN A 2 -3.04 10.79 -14.72
C GLN A 2 -2.57 10.72 -13.26
N ALA A 3 -2.59 11.83 -12.54
CA ALA A 3 -2.15 11.90 -11.15
C ALA A 3 -3.03 11.02 -10.23
N GLY A 4 -4.33 11.09 -10.40
CA GLY A 4 -5.27 10.26 -9.64
C GLY A 4 -5.13 8.77 -9.94
N MET A 5 -4.85 8.40 -11.19
CA MET A 5 -4.57 7.02 -11.57
C MET A 5 -3.28 6.53 -10.90
N VAL A 6 -2.17 7.26 -11.05
CA VAL A 6 -0.87 6.90 -10.45
C VAL A 6 -0.98 6.78 -8.94
N SER A 7 -1.67 7.73 -8.28
CA SER A 7 -1.88 7.69 -6.82
C SER A 7 -2.62 6.42 -6.38
N ARG A 8 -3.74 6.09 -7.01
CA ARG A 8 -4.51 4.87 -6.68
C ARG A 8 -3.68 3.60 -6.88
N GLU A 9 -2.96 3.52 -7.98
CA GLU A 9 -2.15 2.34 -8.29
C GLU A 9 -0.93 2.21 -7.37
N LEU A 10 -0.31 3.32 -6.95
CA LEU A 10 0.75 3.30 -5.95
C LEU A 10 0.23 2.84 -4.57
N ILE A 11 -0.99 3.26 -4.17
CA ILE A 11 -1.63 2.74 -2.95
C ILE A 11 -1.81 1.23 -3.03
N ARG A 12 -2.27 0.73 -4.16
CA ARG A 12 -2.46 -0.71 -4.41
C ARG A 12 -1.16 -1.50 -4.29
N VAL A 13 -0.05 -0.94 -4.81
CA VAL A 13 1.29 -1.55 -4.68
C VAL A 13 1.82 -1.48 -3.24
N ALA A 14 1.52 -0.37 -2.53
CA ALA A 14 1.99 -0.15 -1.17
C ALA A 14 1.43 -1.16 -0.16
N ILE A 15 0.19 -1.62 -0.37
CA ILE A 15 -0.49 -2.55 0.54
C ILE A 15 -1.29 -3.56 -0.26
N LEU A 16 -0.95 -4.84 -0.12
CA LEU A 16 -1.69 -5.95 -0.72
C LEU A 16 -2.87 -6.36 0.16
N TRP A 17 -3.87 -7.03 -0.41
CA TRP A 17 -4.97 -7.65 0.33
C TRP A 17 -4.49 -8.62 1.41
N HIS A 18 -3.39 -9.34 1.17
CA HIS A 18 -2.76 -10.21 2.18
C HIS A 18 -2.36 -9.43 3.44
N GLU A 19 -1.76 -8.26 3.27
CA GLU A 19 -1.32 -7.42 4.39
C GLU A 19 -2.50 -6.75 5.07
N MET A 20 -3.47 -6.24 4.29
CA MET A 20 -4.68 -5.63 4.85
C MET A 20 -5.46 -6.61 5.73
N TRP A 21 -5.65 -7.84 5.26
CA TRP A 21 -6.33 -8.87 6.03
C TRP A 21 -5.51 -9.35 7.24
N HIS A 22 -4.19 -9.49 7.08
CA HIS A 22 -3.33 -9.88 8.21
C HIS A 22 -3.38 -8.85 9.34
N GLU A 23 -3.18 -7.59 9.03
CA GLU A 23 -3.22 -6.50 10.01
C GLU A 23 -4.63 -6.31 10.59
N GLY A 24 -5.65 -6.35 9.74
CA GLY A 24 -7.03 -6.20 10.18
C GLY A 24 -7.48 -7.33 11.12
N LEU A 25 -7.06 -8.57 10.86
CA LEU A 25 -7.35 -9.69 11.75
C LEU A 25 -6.57 -9.61 13.08
N GLU A 26 -5.33 -9.12 13.04
CA GLU A 26 -4.53 -8.87 14.24
C GLU A 26 -5.19 -7.79 15.12
N ASP A 27 -5.59 -6.66 14.53
CA ASP A 27 -6.28 -5.58 15.22
C ASP A 27 -7.65 -6.00 15.75
N ALA A 28 -8.46 -6.68 14.94
CA ALA A 28 -9.75 -7.20 15.35
C ALA A 28 -9.64 -8.20 16.53
N SER A 29 -8.63 -9.07 16.50
CA SER A 29 -8.32 -10.01 17.58
C SER A 29 -7.96 -9.27 18.87
N ARG A 30 -7.11 -8.25 18.79
CA ARG A 30 -6.74 -7.41 19.94
C ARG A 30 -7.96 -6.72 20.55
N LEU A 31 -8.82 -6.13 19.72
CA LEU A 31 -10.04 -5.45 20.16
C LEU A 31 -11.02 -6.42 20.82
N TYR A 32 -11.22 -7.61 20.25
CA TYR A 32 -12.18 -8.57 20.77
C TYR A 32 -11.67 -9.30 22.01
N PHE A 33 -10.50 -9.96 21.92
CA PHE A 33 -9.99 -10.80 23.01
C PHE A 33 -9.29 -9.97 24.10
N GLY A 34 -8.61 -8.90 23.73
CA GLY A 34 -7.88 -8.03 24.66
C GLY A 34 -8.73 -6.96 25.33
N GLU A 35 -9.55 -6.27 24.57
CA GLU A 35 -10.28 -5.10 25.05
C GLU A 35 -11.79 -5.37 25.25
N ARG A 36 -12.31 -6.54 24.88
CA ARG A 36 -13.73 -6.89 24.90
C ARG A 36 -14.60 -5.92 24.10
N ASN A 37 -14.01 -5.31 23.06
CA ASN A 37 -14.65 -4.32 22.22
C ASN A 37 -15.15 -4.96 20.91
N VAL A 38 -16.38 -5.50 20.95
CA VAL A 38 -17.01 -6.14 19.78
C VAL A 38 -17.30 -5.14 18.68
N GLU A 39 -17.79 -3.95 19.02
CA GLU A 39 -18.09 -2.91 18.03
C GLU A 39 -16.83 -2.46 17.29
N GLY A 40 -15.71 -2.25 18.00
CA GLY A 40 -14.42 -1.95 17.40
C GLY A 40 -13.92 -3.05 16.46
N MET A 41 -14.07 -4.31 16.88
CA MET A 41 -13.78 -5.48 16.04
C MET A 41 -14.59 -5.47 14.74
N LEU A 42 -15.90 -5.28 14.83
CA LEU A 42 -16.79 -5.21 13.67
C LEU A 42 -16.43 -4.03 12.74
N ALA A 43 -16.09 -2.88 13.32
CA ALA A 43 -15.65 -1.69 12.57
C ALA A 43 -14.36 -1.91 11.77
N VAL A 44 -13.49 -2.82 12.20
CA VAL A 44 -12.30 -3.24 11.45
C VAL A 44 -12.64 -4.26 10.35
N LEU A 45 -13.47 -5.27 10.66
CA LEU A 45 -13.70 -6.39 9.76
C LEU A 45 -14.66 -6.07 8.61
N TYR A 46 -15.73 -5.32 8.84
CA TYR A 46 -16.71 -5.02 7.79
C TYR A 46 -16.12 -4.28 6.58
N PRO A 47 -15.28 -3.24 6.72
CA PRO A 47 -14.64 -2.59 5.57
C PRO A 47 -13.80 -3.53 4.71
N LEU A 48 -13.13 -4.52 5.33
CA LEU A 48 -12.35 -5.53 4.61
C LEU A 48 -13.26 -6.45 3.78
N HIS A 49 -14.40 -6.85 4.34
CA HIS A 49 -15.39 -7.61 3.60
C HIS A 49 -16.03 -6.81 2.47
N GLU A 50 -16.31 -5.52 2.69
CA GLU A 50 -16.82 -4.62 1.65
C GLU A 50 -15.82 -4.43 0.52
N MET A 51 -14.53 -4.34 0.84
CA MET A 51 -13.47 -4.30 -0.16
C MET A 51 -13.49 -5.56 -1.04
N MET A 52 -13.59 -6.74 -0.44
CA MET A 52 -13.69 -7.99 -1.20
C MET A 52 -14.99 -8.10 -2.01
N ALA A 53 -16.10 -7.59 -1.50
CA ALA A 53 -17.40 -7.62 -2.19
C ALA A 53 -17.40 -6.75 -3.46
N ARG A 54 -16.56 -5.71 -3.53
CA ARG A 54 -16.35 -4.92 -4.77
C ARG A 54 -15.67 -5.71 -5.87
N GLY A 55 -15.03 -6.82 -5.52
CA GLY A 55 -14.35 -7.70 -6.44
C GLY A 55 -12.88 -7.33 -6.70
N PRO A 56 -12.10 -8.30 -7.20
CA PRO A 56 -10.69 -8.13 -7.54
C PRO A 56 -10.54 -7.36 -8.86
N GLU A 57 -9.57 -6.45 -8.91
CA GLU A 57 -9.20 -5.71 -10.12
C GLU A 57 -7.88 -6.18 -10.75
N THR A 58 -7.08 -6.95 -10.01
CA THR A 58 -5.77 -7.43 -10.44
C THR A 58 -5.63 -8.94 -10.27
N LEU A 59 -4.70 -9.56 -11.00
CA LEU A 59 -4.45 -11.00 -10.87
C LEU A 59 -4.01 -11.39 -9.45
N ARG A 60 -3.32 -10.50 -8.76
CA ARG A 60 -2.93 -10.73 -7.37
C ARG A 60 -4.13 -10.77 -6.43
N GLU A 61 -5.10 -9.90 -6.62
CA GLU A 61 -6.35 -9.87 -5.87
C GLU A 61 -7.24 -11.08 -6.21
N VAL A 62 -7.30 -11.48 -7.49
CA VAL A 62 -7.97 -12.72 -7.92
C VAL A 62 -7.37 -13.94 -7.21
N SER A 63 -6.04 -14.02 -7.16
CA SER A 63 -5.33 -15.10 -6.46
C SER A 63 -5.67 -15.13 -4.97
N PHE A 64 -5.72 -13.96 -4.31
CA PHE A 64 -6.15 -13.86 -2.92
C PHE A 64 -7.60 -14.34 -2.73
N GLN A 65 -8.52 -13.86 -3.55
CA GLN A 65 -9.93 -14.23 -3.47
C GLN A 65 -10.15 -15.73 -3.72
N THR A 66 -9.41 -16.32 -4.65
CA THR A 66 -9.45 -17.76 -4.89
C THR A 66 -8.96 -18.57 -3.68
N ALA A 67 -7.92 -18.09 -3.01
CA ALA A 67 -7.32 -18.81 -1.88
C ALA A 67 -8.11 -18.67 -0.56
N TYR A 68 -8.75 -17.53 -0.32
CA TYR A 68 -9.33 -17.16 0.98
C TYR A 68 -10.79 -16.73 0.93
N GLY A 69 -11.34 -16.46 -0.26
CA GLY A 69 -12.65 -15.84 -0.43
C GLY A 69 -13.79 -16.68 0.15
N VAL A 70 -13.73 -17.99 0.04
CA VAL A 70 -14.76 -18.88 0.60
C VAL A 70 -14.80 -18.81 2.12
N ASP A 71 -13.63 -18.98 2.77
CA ASP A 71 -13.53 -18.96 4.23
C ASP A 71 -13.95 -17.58 4.79
N LEU A 72 -13.53 -16.49 4.12
CA LEU A 72 -13.87 -15.14 4.52
C LEU A 72 -15.35 -14.80 4.30
N LEU A 73 -15.97 -15.31 3.23
CA LEU A 73 -17.40 -15.13 3.01
C LEU A 73 -18.22 -15.86 4.08
N GLU A 74 -17.84 -17.10 4.40
CA GLU A 74 -18.49 -17.85 5.48
C GLU A 74 -18.33 -17.17 6.83
N ALA A 75 -17.12 -16.66 7.15
CA ALA A 75 -16.89 -15.89 8.37
C ALA A 75 -17.80 -14.66 8.44
N LYS A 76 -17.99 -13.95 7.31
CA LYS A 76 -18.93 -12.82 7.24
C LYS A 76 -20.36 -13.24 7.54
N GLN A 77 -20.81 -14.38 7.03
CA GLN A 77 -22.17 -14.89 7.30
C GLN A 77 -22.38 -15.15 8.80
N TRP A 78 -21.37 -15.69 9.48
CA TRP A 78 -21.41 -15.85 10.93
C TRP A 78 -21.42 -14.52 11.69
N LEU A 79 -20.68 -13.49 11.23
CA LEU A 79 -20.76 -12.14 11.79
C LEU A 79 -22.14 -11.51 11.60
N ASP A 80 -22.73 -11.64 10.41
CA ASP A 80 -24.05 -11.12 10.10
C ASP A 80 -25.14 -11.81 10.96
N LYS A 81 -24.98 -13.11 11.19
CA LYS A 81 -25.84 -13.86 12.10
C LYS A 81 -25.69 -13.39 13.55
N TYR A 82 -24.46 -13.19 14.03
CA TYR A 82 -24.21 -12.62 15.35
C TYR A 82 -24.87 -11.26 15.54
N ARG A 83 -24.81 -10.37 14.54
CA ARG A 83 -25.48 -9.05 14.63
C ARG A 83 -26.98 -9.13 14.88
N SER A 84 -27.63 -10.16 14.42
CA SER A 84 -29.08 -10.37 14.62
C SER A 84 -29.40 -11.17 15.88
N SER A 85 -28.58 -12.15 16.23
CA SER A 85 -28.81 -13.08 17.33
C SER A 85 -28.19 -12.68 18.66
N HIS A 86 -27.09 -11.91 18.62
CA HIS A 86 -26.18 -11.62 19.73
C HIS A 86 -25.65 -12.90 20.44
N ASN A 87 -25.61 -14.03 19.70
CA ASN A 87 -25.13 -15.30 20.24
C ASN A 87 -23.60 -15.41 20.05
N GLU A 88 -22.86 -15.45 21.16
CA GLU A 88 -21.40 -15.59 21.14
C GLU A 88 -20.90 -16.84 20.40
N SER A 89 -21.70 -17.89 20.31
CA SER A 89 -21.33 -19.07 19.54
C SER A 89 -21.16 -18.77 18.06
N ASP A 90 -21.97 -17.87 17.48
CA ASP A 90 -21.85 -17.46 16.08
C ASP A 90 -20.53 -16.70 15.85
N LEU A 91 -20.14 -15.88 16.83
CA LEU A 91 -18.87 -15.16 16.80
C LEU A 91 -17.66 -16.09 16.89
N ASN A 92 -17.74 -17.14 17.70
CA ASN A 92 -16.69 -18.15 17.80
C ASN A 92 -16.50 -18.90 16.47
N GLN A 93 -17.59 -19.23 15.76
CA GLN A 93 -17.49 -19.84 14.42
C GLN A 93 -16.78 -18.92 13.41
N ALA A 94 -17.09 -17.61 13.43
CA ALA A 94 -16.37 -16.65 12.59
C ALA A 94 -14.87 -16.61 12.92
N TRP A 95 -14.51 -16.63 14.21
CA TRP A 95 -13.11 -16.58 14.64
C TRP A 95 -12.30 -17.84 14.30
N GLU A 96 -12.91 -19.02 14.26
CA GLU A 96 -12.22 -20.22 13.77
C GLU A 96 -11.78 -20.07 12.32
N LEU A 97 -12.66 -19.53 11.46
CA LEU A 97 -12.33 -19.26 10.04
C LEU A 97 -11.29 -18.17 9.90
N TYR A 98 -11.43 -17.05 10.63
CA TYR A 98 -10.45 -15.97 10.60
C TYR A 98 -9.07 -16.42 11.06
N TYR A 99 -9.00 -17.24 12.12
CA TYR A 99 -7.73 -17.77 12.59
C TYR A 99 -7.07 -18.69 11.55
N HIS A 100 -7.87 -19.52 10.88
CA HIS A 100 -7.36 -20.36 9.80
C HIS A 100 -6.78 -19.53 8.64
N VAL A 101 -7.50 -18.52 8.19
CA VAL A 101 -7.05 -17.58 7.17
C VAL A 101 -5.78 -16.83 7.61
N PHE A 102 -5.78 -16.28 8.82
CA PHE A 102 -4.64 -15.57 9.40
C PHE A 102 -3.36 -16.40 9.38
N ARG A 103 -3.43 -17.66 9.85
CA ARG A 103 -2.27 -18.57 9.85
C ARG A 103 -1.73 -18.84 8.46
N ARG A 104 -2.59 -18.99 7.47
CA ARG A 104 -2.20 -19.22 6.07
C ARG A 104 -1.52 -17.98 5.49
N ILE A 105 -2.08 -16.80 5.72
CA ILE A 105 -1.49 -15.53 5.28
C ILE A 105 -0.14 -15.31 5.95
N SER A 106 -0.03 -15.51 7.26
CA SER A 106 1.21 -15.34 8.03
C SER A 106 2.37 -16.19 7.50
N LYS A 107 2.09 -17.37 6.93
CA LYS A 107 3.11 -18.21 6.29
C LYS A 107 3.54 -17.70 4.91
N GLN A 108 2.65 -17.01 4.19
CA GLN A 108 2.94 -16.51 2.85
C GLN A 108 3.65 -15.15 2.87
N LEU A 109 3.33 -14.28 3.81
CA LEU A 109 3.86 -12.92 3.86
C LEU A 109 5.40 -12.84 3.80
N PRO A 110 6.17 -13.64 4.54
CA PRO A 110 7.64 -13.60 4.46
C PRO A 110 8.23 -13.98 3.10
N GLN A 111 7.46 -14.70 2.28
CA GLN A 111 7.87 -15.14 0.95
C GLN A 111 7.64 -14.07 -0.12
N LEU A 112 6.86 -13.04 0.19
CA LEU A 112 6.58 -11.91 -0.71
C LEU A 112 7.71 -10.89 -0.65
N THR A 113 8.83 -11.17 -1.32
CA THR A 113 10.03 -10.31 -1.34
C THR A 113 10.13 -9.45 -2.59
N ALA A 114 9.41 -9.82 -3.65
CA ALA A 114 9.31 -9.07 -4.88
C ALA A 114 7.88 -9.12 -5.42
N LEU A 115 7.44 -8.02 -6.03
CA LEU A 115 6.13 -7.86 -6.65
C LEU A 115 6.34 -7.48 -8.11
N GLU A 116 5.69 -8.20 -9.02
CA GLU A 116 5.67 -7.86 -10.44
C GLU A 116 4.46 -6.99 -10.73
N LEU A 117 4.67 -5.80 -11.30
CA LEU A 117 3.59 -4.84 -11.59
C LEU A 117 2.52 -5.42 -12.50
N GLN A 118 2.86 -6.33 -13.41
CA GLN A 118 1.87 -7.01 -14.26
C GLN A 118 0.77 -7.74 -13.47
N TYR A 119 1.07 -8.18 -12.24
CA TYR A 119 0.11 -8.89 -11.37
C TYR A 119 -0.52 -7.99 -10.32
N VAL A 120 0.19 -6.94 -9.88
CA VAL A 120 -0.22 -6.09 -8.77
C VAL A 120 -0.86 -4.78 -9.25
N SER A 121 -0.33 -4.20 -10.33
CA SER A 121 -0.81 -2.94 -10.91
C SER A 121 -0.45 -2.85 -12.41
N PRO A 122 -1.16 -3.54 -13.30
CA PRO A 122 -0.90 -3.47 -14.74
C PRO A 122 -0.98 -2.03 -15.28
N LYS A 123 -1.92 -1.24 -14.76
CA LYS A 123 -2.09 0.17 -15.16
C LYS A 123 -0.85 1.02 -14.88
N LEU A 124 -0.13 0.72 -13.78
CA LEU A 124 1.12 1.43 -13.46
C LEU A 124 2.25 0.98 -14.40
N LEU A 125 2.29 -0.30 -14.75
CA LEU A 125 3.27 -0.84 -15.71
C LEU A 125 3.08 -0.24 -17.11
N GLU A 126 1.83 -0.06 -17.54
CA GLU A 126 1.46 0.52 -18.83
C GLU A 126 1.62 2.05 -18.87
N ALA A 127 1.71 2.70 -17.70
CA ALA A 127 1.82 4.14 -17.61
C ALA A 127 3.18 4.64 -18.12
N GLN A 128 3.16 5.26 -19.30
CA GLN A 128 4.37 5.77 -19.96
C GLN A 128 4.20 7.24 -20.37
N ASN A 129 5.32 7.98 -20.38
CA ASN A 129 5.40 9.36 -20.83
C ASN A 129 4.34 10.27 -20.18
N LEU A 130 4.26 10.21 -18.86
CA LEU A 130 3.27 10.96 -18.10
C LEU A 130 3.65 12.45 -18.05
N LYS A 131 2.62 13.31 -18.01
CA LYS A 131 2.78 14.75 -17.74
C LYS A 131 2.89 15.04 -16.24
N LEU A 132 3.61 14.20 -15.53
CA LEU A 132 3.82 14.28 -14.08
C LEU A 132 5.32 14.36 -13.82
N ALA A 133 5.73 15.27 -12.95
CA ALA A 133 7.13 15.37 -12.55
C ALA A 133 7.52 14.21 -11.61
N VAL A 134 8.74 13.72 -11.77
CA VAL A 134 9.34 12.79 -10.80
C VAL A 134 9.48 13.52 -9.46
N PRO A 135 8.95 12.97 -8.36
CA PRO A 135 8.99 13.61 -7.05
C PRO A 135 10.39 14.03 -6.63
N GLY A 136 10.51 15.20 -6.03
CA GLY A 136 11.79 15.76 -5.56
C GLY A 136 12.66 16.43 -6.65
N THR A 137 12.39 16.24 -7.93
CA THR A 137 13.20 16.85 -9.00
C THR A 137 12.90 18.34 -9.20
N TYR A 138 11.68 18.77 -8.89
CA TYR A 138 11.25 20.18 -9.01
C TYR A 138 11.78 21.07 -7.88
N MET A 139 12.10 20.52 -6.70
CA MET A 139 12.69 21.31 -5.60
C MET A 139 14.11 21.81 -5.92
N ALA A 140 14.91 21.01 -6.61
CA ALA A 140 16.25 21.41 -7.05
C ALA A 140 16.19 22.60 -8.05
N THR A 141 15.12 22.68 -8.86
CA THR A 141 14.90 23.76 -9.82
C THR A 141 14.60 25.10 -9.13
N TYR A 142 13.85 25.07 -8.02
CA TYR A 142 13.48 26.28 -7.27
C TYR A 142 14.71 26.93 -6.58
N ASN A 143 15.60 26.11 -6.03
CA ASN A 143 16.82 26.60 -5.38
C ASN A 143 17.91 27.06 -6.36
N GLN A 144 17.89 26.60 -7.62
CA GLN A 144 18.85 27.04 -8.68
C GLN A 144 18.39 28.29 -9.43
N MET A 145 17.15 28.73 -9.30
CA MET A 145 16.67 29.98 -9.91
C MET A 145 17.46 31.22 -9.46
N ASN A 146 18.10 31.15 -8.28
CA ASN A 146 18.82 32.30 -7.71
C ASN A 146 20.23 32.54 -8.31
N TYR A 147 20.76 31.61 -9.11
CA TYR A 147 22.16 31.71 -9.56
C TYR A 147 22.38 31.83 -11.08
N ILE A 148 21.51 31.36 -11.97
CA ILE A 148 21.82 31.30 -13.42
C ILE A 148 20.63 31.69 -14.35
N GLY A 149 19.48 32.13 -13.87
CA GLY A 149 18.41 32.69 -14.74
C GLY A 149 17.76 31.71 -15.75
N ARG A 150 18.04 30.41 -15.71
CA ARG A 150 17.40 29.36 -16.53
C ARG A 150 16.76 28.32 -15.66
N ALA A 151 15.43 28.33 -15.57
CA ALA A 151 14.66 27.25 -14.97
C ALA A 151 14.93 25.95 -15.74
N ARG A 152 15.52 24.97 -15.07
CA ARG A 152 15.68 23.64 -15.65
C ARG A 152 14.29 22.98 -15.69
N ALA A 153 13.89 22.45 -16.86
CA ALA A 153 12.62 21.77 -17.00
C ALA A 153 12.51 20.60 -15.98
N PRO A 154 11.34 20.39 -15.36
CA PRO A 154 11.16 19.30 -14.43
C PRO A 154 11.35 17.95 -15.14
N VAL A 155 11.95 16.99 -14.46
CA VAL A 155 12.07 15.62 -14.96
C VAL A 155 10.70 14.97 -14.88
N LEU A 156 10.16 14.54 -16.02
CA LEU A 156 8.85 13.88 -16.10
C LEU A 156 8.99 12.36 -15.94
N ILE A 157 7.89 11.71 -15.55
CA ILE A 157 7.83 10.25 -15.42
C ILE A 157 7.74 9.63 -16.81
N SER A 158 8.78 8.93 -17.24
CA SER A 158 8.80 8.11 -18.46
C SER A 158 8.12 6.76 -18.28
N GLY A 159 8.15 6.19 -17.08
CA GLY A 159 7.55 4.90 -16.78
C GLY A 159 8.02 4.34 -15.44
N PHE A 160 7.57 3.14 -15.13
CA PHE A 160 7.90 2.42 -13.91
C PHE A 160 8.64 1.12 -14.25
N GLU A 161 9.55 0.68 -13.39
CA GLU A 161 10.14 -0.66 -13.51
C GLU A 161 9.12 -1.74 -13.19
N ALA A 162 9.21 -2.87 -13.90
CA ALA A 162 8.25 -3.96 -13.79
C ALA A 162 8.28 -4.65 -12.43
N SER A 163 9.44 -4.70 -11.78
CA SER A 163 9.62 -5.39 -10.50
C SER A 163 9.79 -4.38 -9.35
N VAL A 164 9.09 -4.64 -8.25
CA VAL A 164 9.11 -3.84 -7.02
C VAL A 164 9.60 -4.73 -5.89
N HIS A 165 10.66 -4.30 -5.21
CA HIS A 165 11.20 -5.03 -4.07
C HIS A 165 10.46 -4.71 -2.78
N VAL A 166 10.11 -5.76 -2.01
CA VAL A 166 9.57 -5.63 -0.65
C VAL A 166 10.71 -5.75 0.35
N ILE A 167 10.90 -4.72 1.17
CA ILE A 167 11.92 -4.75 2.23
C ILE A 167 11.38 -5.55 3.41
N THR A 168 12.13 -6.56 3.84
CA THR A 168 11.76 -7.43 4.97
C THR A 168 11.90 -6.65 6.29
N SER A 169 10.80 -6.05 6.72
CA SER A 169 10.65 -5.35 8.00
C SER A 169 9.19 -5.46 8.44
N LYS A 170 8.86 -5.01 9.65
CA LYS A 170 7.48 -5.03 10.14
C LYS A 170 6.53 -4.27 9.22
N GLN A 171 6.95 -3.13 8.69
CA GLN A 171 6.14 -2.25 7.84
C GLN A 171 6.18 -2.60 6.35
N ARG A 172 7.08 -3.50 5.95
CA ARG A 172 7.23 -4.02 4.58
C ARG A 172 7.19 -2.93 3.50
N PRO A 173 8.03 -1.88 3.56
CA PRO A 173 8.04 -0.83 2.54
C PRO A 173 8.44 -1.39 1.17
N ARG A 174 7.97 -0.73 0.09
CA ARG A 174 8.29 -1.10 -1.29
C ARG A 174 9.40 -0.20 -1.83
N LYS A 175 10.44 -0.81 -2.37
CA LYS A 175 11.44 -0.12 -3.18
C LYS A 175 10.94 -0.13 -4.62
N ILE A 176 10.50 1.04 -5.11
CA ILE A 176 10.00 1.24 -6.47
C ILE A 176 10.96 2.12 -7.27
N THR A 177 11.13 1.84 -8.55
CA THR A 177 11.98 2.61 -9.46
C THR A 177 11.13 3.30 -10.52
N ILE A 178 11.28 4.61 -10.64
CA ILE A 178 10.67 5.45 -11.67
C ILE A 178 11.74 5.84 -12.69
N ARG A 179 11.47 5.62 -13.96
CA ARG A 179 12.34 6.12 -15.06
C ARG A 179 11.95 7.54 -15.36
N GLY A 180 12.94 8.44 -15.33
CA GLY A 180 12.77 9.86 -15.66
C GLY A 180 12.94 10.15 -17.15
N SER A 181 12.41 11.28 -17.59
CA SER A 181 12.63 11.83 -18.94
C SER A 181 14.08 12.25 -19.18
N ASP A 182 14.88 12.33 -18.12
CA ASP A 182 16.33 12.54 -18.15
C ASP A 182 17.13 11.25 -18.44
N GLY A 183 16.45 10.11 -18.61
CA GLY A 183 17.05 8.80 -18.79
C GLY A 183 17.57 8.16 -17.51
N ALA A 184 17.42 8.83 -16.36
CA ALA A 184 17.87 8.28 -15.07
C ALA A 184 16.79 7.46 -14.37
N ASN A 185 17.23 6.51 -13.54
CA ASN A 185 16.38 5.76 -12.66
C ASN A 185 16.32 6.44 -11.29
N HIS A 186 15.12 6.78 -10.85
CA HIS A 186 14.82 7.40 -9.57
C HIS A 186 14.21 6.37 -8.64
N VAL A 187 14.89 6.06 -7.54
CA VAL A 187 14.47 5.03 -6.59
C VAL A 187 13.75 5.66 -5.40
N PHE A 188 12.60 5.09 -5.04
CA PHE A 188 11.76 5.57 -3.94
C PHE A 188 11.39 4.42 -3.00
N LEU A 189 11.16 4.77 -1.73
CA LEU A 189 10.51 3.90 -0.77
C LEU A 189 9.03 4.29 -0.65
N LEU A 190 8.15 3.34 -0.96
CA LEU A 190 6.72 3.48 -0.85
C LEU A 190 6.26 2.81 0.45
N LYS A 191 5.69 3.58 1.37
CA LYS A 191 5.18 3.11 2.66
C LYS A 191 3.67 3.23 2.70
N GLY A 192 2.99 2.21 3.23
CA GLY A 192 1.54 2.13 3.24
C GLY A 192 0.85 2.73 4.44
N HIS A 193 1.42 2.63 5.65
CA HIS A 193 0.72 2.87 6.91
C HIS A 193 1.38 3.84 7.90
N GLU A 194 2.54 4.41 7.59
CA GLU A 194 3.27 5.25 8.54
C GLU A 194 2.95 6.74 8.40
N ASP A 195 2.98 7.46 9.53
CA ASP A 195 3.05 8.92 9.55
C ASP A 195 4.43 9.37 9.08
N LEU A 196 4.53 9.67 7.79
CA LEU A 196 5.77 10.05 7.12
C LEU A 196 6.36 11.38 7.61
N ARG A 197 5.66 12.14 8.48
CA ARG A 197 6.16 13.40 9.05
C ARG A 197 7.40 13.20 9.91
N LEU A 198 7.51 12.07 10.59
CA LEU A 198 8.71 11.71 11.36
C LEU A 198 9.89 11.37 10.44
N ASP A 199 9.65 10.62 9.38
CA ASP A 199 10.68 10.25 8.40
C ASP A 199 11.20 11.47 7.64
N GLU A 200 10.31 12.41 7.29
CA GLU A 200 10.69 13.65 6.61
C GLU A 200 11.66 14.49 7.45
N ARG A 201 11.43 14.62 8.76
CA ARG A 201 12.33 15.31 9.68
C ARG A 201 13.69 14.64 9.80
N VAL A 202 13.73 13.31 9.90
CA VAL A 202 14.98 12.54 9.96
C VAL A 202 15.77 12.66 8.65
N MET A 203 15.09 12.67 7.50
CA MET A 203 15.73 12.80 6.19
C MET A 203 16.25 14.22 5.94
N GLN A 204 15.56 15.26 6.42
CA GLN A 204 16.04 16.65 6.36
C GLN A 204 17.34 16.82 7.16
N VAL A 205 17.48 16.17 8.30
CA VAL A 205 18.71 16.21 9.11
C VAL A 205 19.86 15.46 8.45
N ARG A 206 19.59 14.38 7.68
CA ARG A 206 20.62 13.60 6.98
C ARG A 206 21.03 14.15 5.61
N SER A 207 20.26 15.02 4.99
CA SER A 207 20.59 15.60 3.68
C SER A 207 21.75 16.60 3.72
N CYS A 208 22.28 16.92 4.88
CA CYS A 208 23.48 17.72 5.08
C CYS A 208 24.80 16.95 4.80
N GLY A 209 24.75 15.64 4.51
CA GLY A 209 25.94 14.83 4.18
C GLY A 209 25.56 13.50 3.54
N VAL A 210 25.74 13.43 2.22
CA VAL A 210 25.95 12.18 1.45
C VAL A 210 24.97 11.03 1.69
N CYS A 211 23.80 11.04 1.04
CA CYS A 211 23.31 9.87 0.29
C CYS A 211 22.14 10.22 -0.64
N ARG A 212 22.35 10.15 -1.94
CA ARG A 212 21.37 10.41 -3.01
C ARG A 212 20.35 9.28 -3.21
N CYS A 213 20.21 8.32 -2.31
CA CYS A 213 19.67 7.01 -2.67
C CYS A 213 18.22 6.70 -2.26
N CYS A 214 17.56 7.41 -1.39
CA CYS A 214 16.20 7.05 -1.00
C CYS A 214 15.34 8.28 -0.70
N LEU A 215 14.56 8.73 -1.66
CA LEU A 215 13.45 9.64 -1.40
C LEU A 215 12.23 8.82 -0.97
N VAL A 216 11.68 9.12 0.20
CA VAL A 216 10.41 8.52 0.63
C VAL A 216 9.29 9.20 -0.15
N MET A 217 8.58 8.44 -0.98
CA MET A 217 7.40 8.95 -1.66
C MET A 217 6.26 9.11 -0.67
N ARG A 218 5.85 10.33 -0.45
CA ARG A 218 4.63 10.64 0.25
C ARG A 218 3.47 10.44 -0.73
N LEU A 219 2.55 9.54 -0.44
CA LEU A 219 1.27 9.43 -1.16
C LEU A 219 0.50 10.77 -1.19
N SER A 220 0.71 11.62 -0.18
CA SER A 220 0.14 12.97 -0.10
C SER A 220 0.83 14.03 -1.00
N LEU A 221 2.06 13.79 -1.48
CA LEU A 221 2.74 14.73 -2.39
C LEU A 221 2.21 14.66 -3.82
N LEU A 222 1.61 13.54 -4.22
CA LEU A 222 0.93 13.40 -5.51
C LEU A 222 -0.47 14.07 -5.52
N LEU A 223 -1.03 14.40 -4.34
CA LEU A 223 -2.35 15.02 -4.22
C LEU A 223 -2.31 16.56 -4.20
N ASN A 224 -1.15 17.19 -4.07
CA ASN A 224 -0.98 18.65 -4.06
C ASN A 224 -0.51 19.18 -5.42
N ILE A 225 -1.19 18.82 -6.49
CA ILE A 225 -1.13 19.53 -7.75
C ILE A 225 -2.51 20.16 -7.99
N ASN A 226 -2.73 21.31 -7.39
CA ASN A 226 -3.63 22.34 -7.89
C ASN A 226 -2.79 23.38 -8.63
#